data_7b774bd241d75edb43ca6c12bbb45f45
#
_entry.id   7b774bd241d75edb43ca6c12bbb45f45
#
_cell.length_a   1.000
_cell.length_b   1.000
_cell.length_c   1.000
_cell.angle_alpha   90.00
_cell.angle_beta   90.00
_cell.angle_gamma   90.00
#
_symmetry.space_group_name_H-M   'P 1'
#
loop_
_entity.id
_entity.type
_entity.pdbx_description
1 polymer ?
#
loop_
_entity_poly.entity_id
_entity_poly.type
_entity_poly.pdbx_seq_one_letter_code
_entity_poly.pdbx_strand_id
1 'polypeptide(L)'
;MAFEGLTEKLNATFKKLRGKGRLTENDVREAMREVRLALLEADVGYKVVKDFVATVTERAVGSDVLDSLTPAQQVIKIVNEELTKLMGGGTARLSMANSGPTVVMMVGLQGAGKTTTTAKLAGLMRRQLGKRPLLAACDVYRPAAIEQLKVVGGQLDLPVFEQGQGDPVQIAENAIRHARDHGSDMVFLDTAGRLHVDESLMDELKRMKAAVHPNEILLVVDAMTGQDAVNAATAFDEALGIDGVVLTKLDGDARGGAALSIRASTGKPIKFVGTGEKLDMIEPFHPDRMASRILGMGDMLSFIEKAQQTYDENQAAKLEEKLRKNRLTLQDYYEQLQQLRNMGDLSQIASMMPGALGRQMAGATIDDKALAHTEAIILSMTPLERENPQILNASRKKRIAAGCGLEVVDVNRLLKQFEMMQAMTKQFAGGKMPKSMRRLMGKKGGKGMLGGKMPGLPF
;
A
#
# COMPACT_ATOMS: atom_id res chain seq x y z
N MET A 1 8.57 6.91 -3.46
CA MET A 1 7.50 6.50 -2.51
C MET A 1 6.40 7.54 -2.51
N ALA A 2 5.14 7.13 -2.28
CA ALA A 2 4.02 8.08 -2.21
C ALA A 2 4.30 9.19 -1.19
N PHE A 3 4.03 10.43 -1.56
CA PHE A 3 4.16 11.63 -0.72
C PHE A 3 5.58 11.99 -0.23
N GLU A 4 6.63 11.37 -0.74
CA GLU A 4 8.00 11.52 -0.20
C GLU A 4 8.44 12.99 -0.12
N GLY A 5 8.27 13.75 -1.20
CA GLY A 5 8.62 15.18 -1.23
C GLY A 5 7.85 16.04 -0.24
N LEU A 6 6.53 15.77 -0.11
CA LEU A 6 5.68 16.48 0.87
C LEU A 6 6.07 16.09 2.30
N THR A 7 6.26 14.79 2.55
CA THR A 7 6.65 14.26 3.87
C THR A 7 7.97 14.84 4.36
N GLU A 8 8.99 14.93 3.51
CA GLU A 8 10.29 15.49 3.88
C GLU A 8 10.18 16.96 4.31
N LYS A 9 9.43 17.77 3.56
CA LYS A 9 9.24 19.20 3.86
C LYS A 9 8.47 19.42 5.15
N LEU A 10 7.36 18.70 5.33
CA LEU A 10 6.58 18.77 6.56
C LEU A 10 7.38 18.31 7.78
N ASN A 11 8.13 17.22 7.65
CA ASN A 11 9.01 16.76 8.73
C ASN A 11 10.10 17.76 9.10
N ALA A 12 10.71 18.45 8.12
CA ALA A 12 11.69 19.48 8.37
C ALA A 12 11.07 20.65 9.18
N THR A 13 9.88 21.10 8.80
CA THR A 13 9.12 22.15 9.50
C THR A 13 8.79 21.73 10.94
N PHE A 14 8.24 20.54 11.13
CA PHE A 14 7.86 20.05 12.47
C PHE A 14 9.07 19.73 13.35
N LYS A 15 10.20 19.36 12.77
CA LYS A 15 11.46 19.21 13.52
C LYS A 15 11.93 20.53 14.10
N LYS A 16 11.80 21.64 13.36
CA LYS A 16 12.10 22.99 13.87
C LYS A 16 11.18 23.35 15.03
N LEU A 17 9.87 23.09 14.92
CA LEU A 17 8.90 23.35 15.99
C LEU A 17 9.21 22.51 17.25
N ARG A 18 9.53 21.23 17.12
CA ARG A 18 9.88 20.36 18.26
C ARG A 18 11.14 20.82 19.00
N GLY A 19 12.04 21.52 18.32
CA GLY A 19 13.27 22.06 18.93
C GLY A 19 13.01 23.28 19.84
N LYS A 20 11.82 23.92 19.77
CA LYS A 20 11.43 25.06 20.58
C LYS A 20 10.65 24.57 21.82
N GLY A 21 11.16 24.85 23.01
CA GLY A 21 10.53 24.40 24.27
C GLY A 21 9.18 25.06 24.55
N ARG A 22 9.01 26.34 24.15
CA ARG A 22 7.75 27.06 24.12
C ARG A 22 7.49 27.56 22.70
N LEU A 23 6.23 27.59 22.29
CA LEU A 23 5.83 28.14 21.01
C LEU A 23 5.12 29.49 21.23
N THR A 24 5.44 30.45 20.38
CA THR A 24 4.70 31.69 20.24
C THR A 24 3.74 31.60 19.05
N GLU A 25 2.76 32.48 19.00
CA GLU A 25 1.87 32.64 17.85
C GLU A 25 2.66 32.85 16.55
N ASN A 26 3.75 33.63 16.58
CA ASN A 26 4.61 33.85 15.42
C ASN A 26 5.30 32.54 14.95
N ASP A 27 5.73 31.69 15.86
CA ASP A 27 6.34 30.40 15.52
C ASP A 27 5.34 29.50 14.79
N VAL A 28 4.09 29.45 15.25
CA VAL A 28 3.01 28.71 14.59
C VAL A 28 2.71 29.27 13.21
N ARG A 29 2.60 30.60 13.08
CA ARG A 29 2.34 31.26 11.78
C ARG A 29 3.47 31.03 10.78
N GLU A 30 4.73 31.05 11.23
CA GLU A 30 5.90 30.77 10.40
C GLU A 30 5.86 29.31 9.91
N ALA A 31 5.62 28.35 10.81
CA ALA A 31 5.49 26.95 10.45
C ALA A 31 4.34 26.70 9.46
N MET A 32 3.19 27.35 9.67
CA MET A 32 2.06 27.23 8.74
C MET A 32 2.34 27.85 7.38
N ARG A 33 3.22 28.86 7.30
CA ARG A 33 3.72 29.37 6.01
C ARG A 33 4.56 28.31 5.26
N GLU A 34 5.46 27.61 5.97
CA GLU A 34 6.23 26.50 5.37
C GLU A 34 5.32 25.35 4.94
N VAL A 35 4.32 24.97 5.77
CA VAL A 35 3.31 23.96 5.43
C VAL A 35 2.53 24.35 4.18
N ARG A 36 2.12 25.64 4.07
CA ARG A 36 1.45 26.16 2.88
C ARG A 36 2.29 25.96 1.63
N LEU A 37 3.56 26.32 1.67
CA LEU A 37 4.47 26.18 0.53
C LEU A 37 4.63 24.70 0.16
N ALA A 38 4.81 23.81 1.14
CA ALA A 38 4.95 22.39 0.91
C ALA A 38 3.72 21.78 0.23
N LEU A 39 2.50 22.17 0.64
CA LEU A 39 1.26 21.71 0.02
C LEU A 39 1.08 22.25 -1.40
N LEU A 40 1.43 23.52 -1.66
CA LEU A 40 1.37 24.10 -3.01
C LEU A 40 2.36 23.43 -3.97
N GLU A 41 3.59 23.16 -3.51
CA GLU A 41 4.58 22.42 -4.30
C GLU A 41 4.19 20.96 -4.53
N ALA A 42 3.34 20.42 -3.68
CA ALA A 42 2.73 19.09 -3.87
C ALA A 42 1.51 19.11 -4.82
N ASP A 43 1.26 20.20 -5.54
CA ASP A 43 0.13 20.39 -6.46
C ASP A 43 -1.26 20.36 -5.76
N VAL A 44 -1.33 20.71 -4.47
CA VAL A 44 -2.62 20.89 -3.81
C VAL A 44 -3.26 22.20 -4.25
N GLY A 45 -4.54 22.20 -4.59
CA GLY A 45 -5.26 23.36 -5.07
C GLY A 45 -5.20 24.54 -4.09
N TYR A 46 -4.92 25.76 -4.59
CA TYR A 46 -4.69 26.96 -3.78
C TYR A 46 -5.79 27.24 -2.75
N LYS A 47 -7.07 27.12 -3.14
CA LYS A 47 -8.21 27.34 -2.23
C LYS A 47 -8.18 26.35 -1.07
N VAL A 48 -7.93 25.07 -1.37
CA VAL A 48 -7.83 23.99 -0.37
C VAL A 48 -6.72 24.29 0.63
N VAL A 49 -5.54 24.66 0.13
CA VAL A 49 -4.38 25.01 0.98
C VAL A 49 -4.67 26.24 1.85
N LYS A 50 -5.32 27.26 1.28
CA LYS A 50 -5.67 28.48 2.03
C LYS A 50 -6.61 28.16 3.19
N ASP A 51 -7.68 27.42 2.94
CA ASP A 51 -8.69 27.07 3.93
C ASP A 51 -8.10 26.14 5.00
N PHE A 52 -7.31 25.16 4.60
CA PHE A 52 -6.60 24.25 5.51
C PHE A 52 -5.65 25.01 6.46
N VAL A 53 -4.78 25.86 5.91
CA VAL A 53 -3.81 26.65 6.72
C VAL A 53 -4.53 27.60 7.66
N ALA A 54 -5.62 28.23 7.24
CA ALA A 54 -6.41 29.10 8.09
C ALA A 54 -6.99 28.33 9.29
N THR A 55 -7.66 27.19 9.04
CA THR A 55 -8.25 26.35 10.07
C THR A 55 -7.21 25.81 11.07
N VAL A 56 -6.08 25.29 10.54
CA VAL A 56 -5.01 24.81 11.41
C VAL A 56 -4.41 25.95 12.26
N THR A 57 -4.17 27.11 11.65
CA THR A 57 -3.59 28.25 12.37
C THR A 57 -4.52 28.72 13.50
N GLU A 58 -5.81 28.86 13.23
CA GLU A 58 -6.82 29.26 14.22
C GLU A 58 -6.81 28.30 15.42
N ARG A 59 -6.84 26.99 15.16
CA ARG A 59 -6.81 25.97 16.21
C ARG A 59 -5.49 25.91 16.97
N ALA A 60 -4.35 26.13 16.28
CA ALA A 60 -3.02 26.00 16.85
C ALA A 60 -2.54 27.22 17.65
N VAL A 61 -3.14 28.39 17.45
CA VAL A 61 -2.82 29.64 18.16
C VAL A 61 -3.58 29.79 19.48
N GLY A 62 -4.54 28.90 19.78
CA GLY A 62 -5.28 28.91 21.03
C GLY A 62 -4.37 28.75 22.26
N SER A 63 -4.72 29.43 23.37
CA SER A 63 -3.98 29.40 24.64
C SER A 63 -3.73 27.99 25.15
N ASP A 64 -4.70 27.10 25.02
CA ASP A 64 -4.63 25.69 25.44
C ASP A 64 -3.51 24.90 24.73
N VAL A 65 -3.14 25.33 23.52
CA VAL A 65 -2.05 24.71 22.74
C VAL A 65 -0.72 25.33 23.11
N LEU A 66 -0.65 26.66 23.15
CA LEU A 66 0.60 27.39 23.40
C LEU A 66 1.11 27.22 24.84
N ASP A 67 0.21 27.10 25.80
CA ASP A 67 0.51 26.90 27.22
C ASP A 67 0.68 25.46 27.62
N SER A 68 0.48 24.50 26.69
CA SER A 68 0.64 23.06 26.94
C SER A 68 2.11 22.69 27.20
N LEU A 69 2.33 21.58 27.96
CA LEU A 69 3.67 21.03 28.17
C LEU A 69 4.35 20.51 26.88
N THR A 70 3.57 20.28 25.82
CA THR A 70 4.06 19.74 24.53
C THR A 70 3.40 20.47 23.34
N PRO A 71 3.58 21.81 23.21
CA PRO A 71 2.83 22.58 22.22
C PRO A 71 3.12 22.16 20.78
N ALA A 72 4.36 21.80 20.45
CA ALA A 72 4.69 21.32 19.12
C ALA A 72 3.97 19.99 18.75
N GLN A 73 3.76 19.11 19.73
CA GLN A 73 3.02 17.85 19.50
C GLN A 73 1.53 18.13 19.29
N GLN A 74 0.97 19.12 20.01
CA GLN A 74 -0.43 19.54 19.83
C GLN A 74 -0.64 20.12 18.43
N VAL A 75 0.27 20.99 17.95
CA VAL A 75 0.20 21.52 16.58
C VAL A 75 0.24 20.39 15.55
N ILE A 76 1.15 19.43 15.68
CA ILE A 76 1.25 18.27 14.76
C ILE A 76 -0.03 17.44 14.80
N LYS A 77 -0.61 17.22 15.98
CA LYS A 77 -1.88 16.52 16.13
C LYS A 77 -3.02 17.25 15.40
N ILE A 78 -3.12 18.57 15.54
CA ILE A 78 -4.12 19.39 14.84
C ILE A 78 -3.93 19.27 13.32
N VAL A 79 -2.69 19.35 12.82
CA VAL A 79 -2.41 19.15 11.39
C VAL A 79 -2.85 17.75 10.92
N ASN A 80 -2.57 16.70 11.69
CA ASN A 80 -3.00 15.34 11.36
C ASN A 80 -4.52 15.20 11.30
N GLU A 81 -5.23 15.76 12.27
CA GLU A 81 -6.68 15.76 12.31
C GLU A 81 -7.30 16.50 11.12
N GLU A 82 -6.78 17.67 10.79
CA GLU A 82 -7.29 18.45 9.66
C GLU A 82 -6.93 17.83 8.30
N LEU A 83 -5.75 17.21 8.14
CA LEU A 83 -5.44 16.41 6.96
C LEU A 83 -6.39 15.21 6.82
N THR A 84 -6.66 14.50 7.92
CA THR A 84 -7.60 13.38 7.92
C THR A 84 -8.99 13.83 7.50
N LYS A 85 -9.50 14.94 8.02
CA LYS A 85 -10.79 15.53 7.63
C LYS A 85 -10.82 15.93 6.16
N LEU A 86 -9.75 16.59 5.68
CA LEU A 86 -9.61 17.01 4.29
C LEU A 86 -9.72 15.83 3.33
N MET A 87 -9.18 14.66 3.70
CA MET A 87 -9.24 13.44 2.91
C MET A 87 -10.55 12.63 3.10
N GLY A 88 -11.46 13.08 3.96
CA GLY A 88 -12.78 12.45 4.12
C GLY A 88 -13.12 11.92 5.50
N GLY A 89 -12.22 12.04 6.47
CA GLY A 89 -12.42 11.68 7.87
C GLY A 89 -12.36 10.18 8.17
N GLY A 90 -13.03 9.36 7.38
CA GLY A 90 -13.10 7.90 7.57
C GLY A 90 -13.09 7.12 6.26
N THR A 91 -12.89 5.81 6.37
CA THR A 91 -12.87 4.89 5.23
C THR A 91 -14.26 4.74 4.62
N ALA A 92 -14.40 5.03 3.33
CA ALA A 92 -15.66 4.85 2.60
C ALA A 92 -15.72 3.46 1.96
N ARG A 93 -16.87 2.78 2.14
CA ARG A 93 -17.13 1.45 1.60
C ARG A 93 -17.92 1.53 0.30
N LEU A 94 -17.94 0.43 -0.45
CA LEU A 94 -18.86 0.28 -1.60
C LEU A 94 -20.28 0.10 -1.12
N SER A 95 -21.23 0.70 -1.85
CA SER A 95 -22.65 0.45 -1.68
C SER A 95 -23.01 -0.88 -2.33
N MET A 96 -23.53 -1.80 -1.54
CA MET A 96 -23.92 -3.13 -2.03
C MET A 96 -25.41 -3.14 -2.38
N ALA A 97 -25.78 -3.90 -3.41
CA ALA A 97 -27.17 -4.11 -3.76
C ALA A 97 -27.88 -4.91 -2.64
N ASN A 98 -29.14 -4.53 -2.33
CA ASN A 98 -29.97 -5.28 -1.40
C ASN A 98 -30.50 -6.59 -2.01
N SER A 99 -30.60 -6.65 -3.34
CA SER A 99 -31.05 -7.82 -4.09
C SER A 99 -30.40 -7.87 -5.48
N GLY A 100 -30.11 -9.08 -5.97
CA GLY A 100 -29.40 -9.27 -7.24
C GLY A 100 -27.91 -8.92 -7.17
N PRO A 101 -27.23 -8.86 -8.33
CA PRO A 101 -25.83 -8.52 -8.35
C PRO A 101 -25.58 -7.03 -8.08
N THR A 102 -24.55 -6.72 -7.31
CA THR A 102 -24.06 -5.36 -7.16
C THR A 102 -23.36 -4.92 -8.43
N VAL A 103 -23.82 -3.84 -9.06
CA VAL A 103 -23.25 -3.31 -10.30
C VAL A 103 -22.34 -2.14 -9.99
N VAL A 104 -21.06 -2.27 -10.38
CA VAL A 104 -20.03 -1.24 -10.22
C VAL A 104 -19.59 -0.77 -11.61
N MET A 105 -19.80 0.50 -11.90
CA MET A 105 -19.42 1.11 -13.19
C MET A 105 -18.07 1.83 -13.03
N MET A 106 -17.05 1.36 -13.75
CA MET A 106 -15.70 1.92 -13.70
C MET A 106 -15.54 2.96 -14.82
N VAL A 107 -15.38 4.23 -14.45
CA VAL A 107 -15.27 5.36 -15.41
C VAL A 107 -13.93 6.08 -15.25
N GLY A 108 -13.54 6.89 -16.26
CA GLY A 108 -12.30 7.68 -16.21
C GLY A 108 -11.61 7.80 -17.56
N LEU A 109 -10.57 8.63 -17.62
CA LEU A 109 -9.82 8.90 -18.82
C LEU A 109 -8.99 7.69 -19.29
N GLN A 110 -8.54 7.73 -20.54
CA GLN A 110 -7.62 6.74 -21.10
C GLN A 110 -6.28 6.78 -20.34
N GLY A 111 -5.70 5.62 -20.06
CA GLY A 111 -4.43 5.53 -19.34
C GLY A 111 -4.53 5.67 -17.82
N ALA A 112 -5.70 5.99 -17.26
CA ALA A 112 -5.91 6.06 -15.81
C ALA A 112 -5.85 4.69 -15.09
N GLY A 113 -5.81 3.59 -15.84
CA GLY A 113 -5.69 2.24 -15.26
C GLY A 113 -7.03 1.56 -14.97
N LYS A 114 -8.14 1.94 -15.64
CA LYS A 114 -9.47 1.36 -15.41
C LYS A 114 -9.49 -0.16 -15.48
N THR A 115 -9.11 -0.74 -16.61
CA THR A 115 -9.14 -2.19 -16.87
C THR A 115 -8.39 -3.00 -15.80
N THR A 116 -7.18 -2.57 -15.47
CA THR A 116 -6.38 -3.22 -14.42
C THR A 116 -7.02 -3.03 -13.03
N THR A 117 -7.54 -1.85 -12.74
CA THR A 117 -8.20 -1.53 -11.46
C THR A 117 -9.51 -2.33 -11.31
N THR A 118 -10.26 -2.50 -12.39
CA THR A 118 -11.46 -3.34 -12.44
C THR A 118 -11.16 -4.76 -11.97
N ALA A 119 -10.14 -5.39 -12.53
CA ALA A 119 -9.72 -6.73 -12.12
C ALA A 119 -9.16 -6.78 -10.69
N LYS A 120 -8.31 -5.81 -10.30
CA LYS A 120 -7.76 -5.71 -8.94
C LYS A 120 -8.87 -5.59 -7.89
N LEU A 121 -9.85 -4.71 -8.13
CA LEU A 121 -10.94 -4.46 -7.21
C LEU A 121 -11.85 -5.69 -7.10
N ALA A 122 -12.19 -6.33 -8.22
CA ALA A 122 -12.94 -7.57 -8.24
C ALA A 122 -12.23 -8.69 -7.46
N GLY A 123 -10.90 -8.84 -7.67
CA GLY A 123 -10.08 -9.77 -6.91
C GLY A 123 -10.05 -9.46 -5.41
N LEU A 124 -10.01 -8.17 -5.02
CA LEU A 124 -10.10 -7.73 -3.63
C LEU A 124 -11.45 -8.12 -3.02
N MET A 125 -12.57 -7.86 -3.73
CA MET A 125 -13.92 -8.20 -3.26
C MET A 125 -14.08 -9.72 -3.07
N ARG A 126 -13.51 -10.52 -3.97
CA ARG A 126 -13.51 -11.98 -3.82
C ARG A 126 -12.72 -12.43 -2.58
N ARG A 127 -11.52 -11.89 -2.39
CA ARG A 127 -10.65 -12.29 -1.26
C ARG A 127 -11.20 -11.84 0.10
N GLN A 128 -11.68 -10.60 0.20
CA GLN A 128 -12.07 -10.01 1.49
C GLN A 128 -13.52 -10.29 1.87
N LEU A 129 -14.42 -10.34 0.87
CA LEU A 129 -15.85 -10.44 1.12
C LEU A 129 -16.47 -11.74 0.58
N GLY A 130 -15.68 -12.64 0.02
CA GLY A 130 -16.15 -13.91 -0.55
C GLY A 130 -17.11 -13.72 -1.73
N LYS A 131 -17.08 -12.55 -2.42
CA LYS A 131 -17.93 -12.25 -3.56
C LYS A 131 -17.55 -13.07 -4.79
N ARG A 132 -18.54 -13.25 -5.69
CA ARG A 132 -18.37 -13.91 -6.99
C ARG A 132 -18.50 -12.87 -8.11
N PRO A 133 -17.45 -12.07 -8.37
CA PRO A 133 -17.52 -11.00 -9.34
C PRO A 133 -17.45 -11.52 -10.78
N LEU A 134 -18.18 -10.84 -11.67
CA LEU A 134 -18.10 -10.93 -13.12
C LEU A 134 -17.48 -9.63 -13.64
N LEU A 135 -16.50 -9.73 -14.53
CA LEU A 135 -15.95 -8.58 -15.25
C LEU A 135 -16.65 -8.45 -16.59
N ALA A 136 -17.12 -7.27 -16.97
CA ALA A 136 -17.79 -7.02 -18.24
C ALA A 136 -16.96 -6.06 -19.10
N ALA A 137 -16.58 -6.50 -20.32
CA ALA A 137 -15.79 -5.73 -21.26
C ALA A 137 -16.69 -4.77 -22.06
N CYS A 138 -16.83 -3.54 -21.56
CA CYS A 138 -17.61 -2.49 -22.22
C CYS A 138 -16.75 -1.47 -22.98
N ASP A 139 -15.40 -1.57 -22.97
CA ASP A 139 -14.51 -0.81 -23.85
C ASP A 139 -14.41 -1.50 -25.22
N VAL A 140 -15.45 -1.33 -26.01
CA VAL A 140 -15.60 -1.97 -27.34
C VAL A 140 -14.79 -1.30 -28.44
N TYR A 141 -14.31 -0.08 -28.21
CA TYR A 141 -13.59 0.71 -29.22
C TYR A 141 -12.14 0.26 -29.40
N ARG A 142 -11.62 -0.44 -28.41
CA ARG A 142 -10.24 -0.93 -28.40
C ARG A 142 -10.22 -2.46 -28.22
N PRO A 143 -10.07 -3.23 -29.30
CA PRO A 143 -9.99 -4.70 -29.19
C PRO A 143 -8.95 -5.18 -28.18
N ALA A 144 -7.82 -4.49 -28.09
CA ALA A 144 -6.79 -4.80 -27.11
C ALA A 144 -7.26 -4.63 -25.63
N ALA A 145 -8.25 -3.78 -25.36
CA ALA A 145 -8.79 -3.60 -24.00
C ALA A 145 -9.62 -4.82 -23.57
N ILE A 146 -10.40 -5.40 -24.47
CA ILE A 146 -11.15 -6.64 -24.23
C ILE A 146 -10.17 -7.78 -23.89
N GLU A 147 -9.15 -7.98 -24.75
CA GLU A 147 -8.14 -9.00 -24.50
C GLU A 147 -7.34 -8.74 -23.21
N GLN A 148 -7.03 -7.48 -22.93
CA GLN A 148 -6.37 -7.12 -21.65
C GLN A 148 -7.24 -7.51 -20.45
N LEU A 149 -8.54 -7.23 -20.47
CA LEU A 149 -9.44 -7.61 -19.38
C LEU A 149 -9.52 -9.12 -19.21
N LYS A 150 -9.54 -9.89 -20.33
CA LYS A 150 -9.49 -11.36 -20.31
C LYS A 150 -8.21 -11.89 -19.69
N VAL A 151 -7.06 -11.32 -20.05
CA VAL A 151 -5.76 -11.72 -19.50
C VAL A 151 -5.70 -11.45 -17.98
N VAL A 152 -6.04 -10.25 -17.54
CA VAL A 152 -5.97 -9.91 -16.11
C VAL A 152 -7.05 -10.61 -15.30
N GLY A 153 -8.24 -10.84 -15.88
CA GLY A 153 -9.29 -11.66 -15.28
C GLY A 153 -8.86 -13.11 -15.12
N GLY A 154 -8.25 -13.70 -16.15
CA GLY A 154 -7.72 -15.06 -16.12
C GLY A 154 -6.62 -15.26 -15.08
N GLN A 155 -5.72 -14.27 -14.88
CA GLN A 155 -4.69 -14.32 -13.85
C GLN A 155 -5.26 -14.34 -12.42
N LEU A 156 -6.48 -13.86 -12.26
CA LEU A 156 -7.20 -13.84 -10.99
C LEU A 156 -8.32 -14.90 -10.92
N ASP A 157 -8.43 -15.83 -11.88
CA ASP A 157 -9.53 -16.79 -12.01
C ASP A 157 -10.92 -16.14 -11.91
N LEU A 158 -11.10 -14.96 -12.54
CA LEU A 158 -12.34 -14.22 -12.58
C LEU A 158 -13.01 -14.40 -13.96
N PRO A 159 -14.32 -14.70 -14.00
CA PRO A 159 -15.03 -14.78 -15.26
C PRO A 159 -15.12 -13.40 -15.93
N VAL A 160 -14.96 -13.39 -17.26
CA VAL A 160 -15.05 -12.19 -18.08
C VAL A 160 -16.16 -12.39 -19.09
N PHE A 161 -17.12 -11.48 -19.08
CA PHE A 161 -18.18 -11.40 -20.08
C PHE A 161 -17.78 -10.43 -21.20
N GLU A 162 -17.83 -10.91 -22.43
CA GLU A 162 -17.57 -10.08 -23.63
C GLU A 162 -18.49 -10.49 -24.77
N GLN A 163 -18.81 -9.55 -25.64
CA GLN A 163 -19.63 -9.75 -26.84
C GLN A 163 -18.97 -9.15 -28.08
N GLY A 164 -17.66 -8.91 -28.02
CA GLY A 164 -16.92 -8.28 -29.11
C GLY A 164 -17.29 -6.80 -29.28
N GLN A 165 -17.33 -6.34 -30.54
CA GLN A 165 -17.69 -4.97 -30.88
C GLN A 165 -19.22 -4.86 -31.01
N GLY A 166 -19.82 -3.98 -30.21
CA GLY A 166 -21.27 -3.75 -30.19
C GLY A 166 -21.64 -2.48 -29.43
N ASP A 167 -22.90 -2.29 -29.11
CA ASP A 167 -23.34 -1.18 -28.24
C ASP A 167 -22.93 -1.49 -26.81
N PRO A 168 -22.03 -0.69 -26.15
CA PRO A 168 -21.57 -0.92 -24.81
C PRO A 168 -22.70 -0.92 -23.77
N VAL A 169 -23.78 -0.20 -24.01
CA VAL A 169 -24.98 -0.19 -23.16
C VAL A 169 -25.65 -1.57 -23.16
N GLN A 170 -25.85 -2.13 -24.34
CA GLN A 170 -26.47 -3.46 -24.47
C GLN A 170 -25.58 -4.56 -23.90
N ILE A 171 -24.25 -4.44 -24.06
CA ILE A 171 -23.29 -5.38 -23.49
C ILE A 171 -23.37 -5.34 -21.95
N ALA A 172 -23.47 -4.15 -21.36
CA ALA A 172 -23.61 -3.99 -19.92
C ALA A 172 -24.91 -4.62 -19.38
N GLU A 173 -26.06 -4.41 -20.04
CA GLU A 173 -27.32 -5.05 -19.67
C GLU A 173 -27.25 -6.58 -19.78
N ASN A 174 -26.65 -7.08 -20.86
CA ASN A 174 -26.47 -8.52 -21.07
C ASN A 174 -25.51 -9.14 -20.03
N ALA A 175 -24.46 -8.43 -19.63
CA ALA A 175 -23.57 -8.86 -18.56
C ALA A 175 -24.28 -9.01 -17.21
N ILE A 176 -25.17 -8.07 -16.88
CA ILE A 176 -25.95 -8.13 -15.64
C ILE A 176 -26.93 -9.31 -15.69
N ARG A 177 -27.57 -9.56 -16.84
CA ARG A 177 -28.42 -10.73 -17.03
C ARG A 177 -27.63 -12.02 -16.88
N HIS A 178 -26.50 -12.11 -17.57
CA HIS A 178 -25.57 -13.25 -17.47
C HIS A 178 -25.12 -13.50 -16.02
N ALA A 179 -24.81 -12.43 -15.26
CA ALA A 179 -24.44 -12.55 -13.84
C ALA A 179 -25.57 -13.19 -13.00
N ARG A 180 -26.82 -12.80 -13.22
CA ARG A 180 -27.99 -13.38 -12.54
C ARG A 180 -28.14 -14.86 -12.87
N ASP A 181 -28.04 -15.22 -14.14
CA ASP A 181 -28.24 -16.58 -14.63
C ASP A 181 -27.12 -17.54 -14.16
N HIS A 182 -25.91 -17.03 -13.96
CA HIS A 182 -24.73 -17.82 -13.55
C HIS A 182 -24.33 -17.65 -12.09
N GLY A 183 -25.16 -16.94 -11.30
CA GLY A 183 -24.97 -16.81 -9.86
C GLY A 183 -23.82 -15.92 -9.44
N SER A 184 -23.35 -14.99 -10.30
CA SER A 184 -22.45 -13.91 -9.88
C SER A 184 -23.21 -12.87 -9.08
N ASP A 185 -22.66 -12.45 -7.96
CA ASP A 185 -23.28 -11.50 -7.03
C ASP A 185 -22.72 -10.08 -7.15
N MET A 186 -21.76 -9.88 -8.05
CA MET A 186 -21.16 -8.59 -8.33
C MET A 186 -20.76 -8.49 -9.80
N VAL A 187 -20.99 -7.33 -10.45
CA VAL A 187 -20.61 -7.07 -11.82
C VAL A 187 -19.79 -5.79 -11.88
N PHE A 188 -18.62 -5.85 -12.47
CA PHE A 188 -17.78 -4.70 -12.75
C PHE A 188 -17.83 -4.39 -14.25
N LEU A 189 -18.33 -3.21 -14.60
CA LEU A 189 -18.39 -2.72 -15.98
C LEU A 189 -17.12 -1.92 -16.29
N ASP A 190 -16.19 -2.49 -17.09
CA ASP A 190 -15.00 -1.78 -17.57
C ASP A 190 -15.35 -0.96 -18.78
N THR A 191 -15.61 0.34 -18.59
CA THR A 191 -16.08 1.24 -19.65
C THR A 191 -14.93 1.82 -20.46
N ALA A 192 -15.25 2.31 -21.66
CA ALA A 192 -14.30 3.03 -22.48
C ALA A 192 -13.73 4.26 -21.78
N GLY A 193 -12.52 4.66 -22.17
CA GLY A 193 -11.92 5.92 -21.79
C GLY A 193 -11.36 6.63 -23.00
N ARG A 194 -11.50 7.94 -23.02
CA ARG A 194 -10.88 8.80 -24.04
C ARG A 194 -9.79 9.64 -23.43
N LEU A 195 -8.96 10.27 -24.27
CA LEU A 195 -7.85 11.13 -23.83
C LEU A 195 -8.34 12.36 -23.08
N HIS A 196 -9.52 12.86 -23.43
CA HIS A 196 -10.14 14.02 -22.82
C HIS A 196 -11.61 13.74 -22.51
N VAL A 197 -12.18 14.53 -21.61
CA VAL A 197 -13.61 14.56 -21.38
C VAL A 197 -14.29 15.18 -22.59
N ASP A 198 -15.06 14.41 -23.31
CA ASP A 198 -15.88 14.88 -24.47
C ASP A 198 -17.35 14.52 -24.28
N GLU A 199 -18.23 15.23 -24.99
CA GLU A 199 -19.68 15.05 -24.91
C GLU A 199 -20.11 13.63 -25.30
N SER A 200 -19.47 13.04 -26.30
CA SER A 200 -19.82 11.72 -26.84
C SER A 200 -19.54 10.62 -25.79
N LEU A 201 -18.42 10.71 -25.07
CA LEU A 201 -18.11 9.80 -23.93
C LEU A 201 -19.12 9.98 -22.80
N MET A 202 -19.40 11.22 -22.42
CA MET A 202 -20.32 11.51 -21.33
C MET A 202 -21.76 11.06 -21.67
N ASP A 203 -22.21 11.20 -22.88
CA ASP A 203 -23.54 10.76 -23.31
C ASP A 203 -23.64 9.22 -23.31
N GLU A 204 -22.60 8.52 -23.77
CA GLU A 204 -22.53 7.05 -23.68
C GLU A 204 -22.62 6.59 -22.23
N LEU A 205 -21.81 7.16 -21.33
CA LEU A 205 -21.80 6.81 -19.91
C LEU A 205 -23.13 7.15 -19.22
N LYS A 206 -23.80 8.27 -19.59
CA LYS A 206 -25.15 8.62 -19.10
C LYS A 206 -26.19 7.60 -19.56
N ARG A 207 -26.16 7.18 -20.83
CA ARG A 207 -27.05 6.14 -21.36
C ARG A 207 -26.83 4.82 -20.62
N MET A 208 -25.57 4.43 -20.42
CA MET A 208 -25.23 3.21 -19.67
C MET A 208 -25.75 3.30 -18.22
N LYS A 209 -25.49 4.41 -17.51
CA LYS A 209 -26.00 4.66 -16.16
C LYS A 209 -27.53 4.51 -16.10
N ALA A 210 -28.23 5.11 -17.06
CA ALA A 210 -29.69 5.07 -17.14
C ALA A 210 -30.24 3.65 -17.40
N ALA A 211 -29.53 2.84 -18.18
CA ALA A 211 -29.95 1.47 -18.51
C ALA A 211 -29.66 0.49 -17.38
N VAL A 212 -28.49 0.55 -16.74
CA VAL A 212 -28.06 -0.49 -15.80
C VAL A 212 -28.27 -0.11 -14.32
N HIS A 213 -28.57 1.15 -14.01
CA HIS A 213 -28.75 1.66 -12.64
C HIS A 213 -27.65 1.16 -11.68
N PRO A 214 -26.38 1.53 -11.88
CA PRO A 214 -25.29 1.00 -11.08
C PRO A 214 -25.44 1.37 -9.62
N ASN A 215 -25.01 0.47 -8.72
CA ASN A 215 -24.97 0.73 -7.27
C ASN A 215 -23.81 1.66 -6.91
N GLU A 216 -22.75 1.66 -7.75
CA GLU A 216 -21.56 2.48 -7.59
C GLU A 216 -21.04 2.92 -8.96
N ILE A 217 -20.72 4.20 -9.08
CA ILE A 217 -19.95 4.76 -10.19
C ILE A 217 -18.60 5.18 -9.62
N LEU A 218 -17.54 4.43 -9.94
CA LEU A 218 -16.19 4.67 -9.47
C LEU A 218 -15.35 5.34 -10.56
N LEU A 219 -14.91 6.56 -10.28
CA LEU A 219 -13.95 7.25 -11.13
C LEU A 219 -12.54 6.76 -10.83
N VAL A 220 -11.88 6.23 -11.85
CA VAL A 220 -10.47 5.85 -11.79
C VAL A 220 -9.60 6.98 -12.28
N VAL A 221 -8.68 7.44 -11.47
CA VAL A 221 -7.83 8.60 -11.74
C VAL A 221 -6.36 8.25 -11.45
N ASP A 222 -5.47 8.69 -12.32
CA ASP A 222 -4.03 8.60 -12.12
C ASP A 222 -3.58 9.71 -11.17
N ALA A 223 -3.05 9.33 -10.00
CA ALA A 223 -2.58 10.27 -8.98
C ALA A 223 -1.44 11.17 -9.49
N MET A 224 -0.65 10.70 -10.46
CA MET A 224 0.49 11.44 -11.00
C MET A 224 0.10 12.63 -11.89
N THR A 225 -1.16 12.71 -12.35
CA THR A 225 -1.62 13.79 -13.23
C THR A 225 -1.95 15.10 -12.49
N GLY A 226 -1.82 15.12 -11.15
CA GLY A 226 -1.93 16.34 -10.36
C GLY A 226 -3.28 17.06 -10.54
N GLN A 227 -3.26 18.32 -10.96
CA GLN A 227 -4.47 19.14 -11.11
C GLN A 227 -5.40 18.63 -12.22
N ASP A 228 -4.90 17.95 -13.25
CA ASP A 228 -5.75 17.37 -14.30
C ASP A 228 -6.64 16.25 -13.76
N ALA A 229 -6.17 15.52 -12.75
CA ALA A 229 -6.97 14.56 -12.01
C ALA A 229 -8.19 15.22 -11.34
N VAL A 230 -8.00 16.40 -10.76
CA VAL A 230 -9.07 17.17 -10.10
C VAL A 230 -10.08 17.68 -11.12
N ASN A 231 -9.60 18.22 -12.25
CA ASN A 231 -10.44 18.72 -13.34
C ASN A 231 -11.30 17.58 -13.92
N ALA A 232 -10.69 16.43 -14.19
CA ALA A 232 -11.41 15.24 -14.63
C ALA A 232 -12.46 14.80 -13.60
N ALA A 233 -12.09 14.73 -12.33
CA ALA A 233 -13.01 14.32 -11.26
C ALA A 233 -14.23 15.23 -11.17
N THR A 234 -14.03 16.54 -11.27
CA THR A 234 -15.12 17.52 -11.27
C THR A 234 -16.04 17.32 -12.49
N ALA A 235 -15.48 17.19 -13.70
CA ALA A 235 -16.27 17.00 -14.92
C ALA A 235 -17.07 15.68 -14.89
N PHE A 236 -16.48 14.59 -14.45
CA PHE A 236 -17.19 13.31 -14.31
C PHE A 236 -18.28 13.37 -13.23
N ASP A 237 -18.04 14.08 -12.11
CA ASP A 237 -19.05 14.22 -11.07
C ASP A 237 -20.24 15.07 -11.54
N GLU A 238 -20.00 16.20 -12.21
CA GLU A 238 -21.05 17.06 -12.77
C GLU A 238 -21.89 16.32 -13.82
N ALA A 239 -21.26 15.49 -14.66
CA ALA A 239 -21.95 14.79 -15.73
C ALA A 239 -22.69 13.53 -15.28
N LEU A 240 -22.13 12.76 -14.36
CA LEU A 240 -22.60 11.43 -13.96
C LEU A 240 -23.03 11.35 -12.51
N GLY A 241 -22.53 12.23 -11.61
CA GLY A 241 -22.71 12.08 -10.17
C GLY A 241 -22.00 10.81 -9.70
N ILE A 242 -20.67 10.85 -9.65
CA ILE A 242 -19.85 9.70 -9.18
C ILE A 242 -20.08 9.42 -7.69
N ASP A 243 -19.90 8.17 -7.26
CA ASP A 243 -20.07 7.77 -5.86
C ASP A 243 -18.75 7.66 -5.10
N GLY A 244 -17.64 7.63 -5.83
CA GLY A 244 -16.31 7.58 -5.25
C GLY A 244 -15.20 7.57 -6.28
N VAL A 245 -13.98 7.70 -5.78
CA VAL A 245 -12.78 7.78 -6.59
C VAL A 245 -11.82 6.63 -6.23
N VAL A 246 -11.17 6.08 -7.23
CA VAL A 246 -10.05 5.15 -7.08
C VAL A 246 -8.79 5.83 -7.62
N LEU A 247 -7.81 6.05 -6.76
CA LEU A 247 -6.51 6.60 -7.15
C LEU A 247 -5.58 5.46 -7.58
N THR A 248 -5.02 5.59 -8.78
CA THR A 248 -4.00 4.66 -9.29
C THR A 248 -2.61 5.29 -9.25
N LYS A 249 -1.59 4.46 -9.36
CA LYS A 249 -0.18 4.86 -9.43
C LYS A 249 0.29 5.73 -8.27
N LEU A 250 -0.30 5.53 -7.10
CA LEU A 250 0.06 6.28 -5.90
C LEU A 250 1.52 6.02 -5.47
N ASP A 251 2.07 4.86 -5.79
CA ASP A 251 3.46 4.48 -5.58
C ASP A 251 4.46 5.37 -6.35
N GLY A 252 4.07 5.88 -7.53
CA GLY A 252 4.84 6.83 -8.33
C GLY A 252 4.62 8.30 -7.98
N ASP A 253 3.58 8.62 -7.20
CA ASP A 253 3.22 10.01 -6.85
C ASP A 253 4.01 10.50 -5.63
N ALA A 254 5.15 11.16 -5.89
CA ALA A 254 5.94 11.80 -4.85
C ALA A 254 5.28 13.08 -4.28
N ARG A 255 4.29 13.66 -4.96
CA ARG A 255 3.65 14.93 -4.59
C ARG A 255 2.42 14.73 -3.71
N GLY A 256 1.51 13.84 -4.12
CA GLY A 256 0.32 13.46 -3.36
C GLY A 256 -0.83 14.48 -3.33
N GLY A 257 -0.70 15.56 -4.07
CA GLY A 257 -1.68 16.65 -4.04
C GLY A 257 -3.05 16.29 -4.62
N ALA A 258 -3.10 15.36 -5.57
CA ALA A 258 -4.35 14.89 -6.16
C ALA A 258 -5.30 14.32 -5.11
N ALA A 259 -4.81 13.48 -4.19
CA ALA A 259 -5.62 12.88 -3.12
C ALA A 259 -6.28 13.94 -2.23
N LEU A 260 -5.54 14.99 -1.88
CA LEU A 260 -6.03 16.09 -1.04
C LEU A 260 -7.03 16.99 -1.81
N SER A 261 -6.78 17.25 -3.09
CA SER A 261 -7.56 18.19 -3.89
C SER A 261 -8.86 17.59 -4.44
N ILE A 262 -8.88 16.32 -4.86
CA ILE A 262 -10.07 15.67 -5.45
C ILE A 262 -11.22 15.68 -4.44
N ARG A 263 -10.97 15.22 -3.22
CA ARG A 263 -12.00 15.19 -2.17
C ARG A 263 -12.54 16.60 -1.86
N ALA A 264 -11.63 17.58 -1.75
CA ALA A 264 -12.01 18.95 -1.45
C ALA A 264 -12.83 19.61 -2.57
N SER A 265 -12.54 19.27 -3.85
CA SER A 265 -13.21 19.85 -5.01
C SER A 265 -14.54 19.20 -5.34
N THR A 266 -14.63 17.86 -5.23
CA THR A 266 -15.85 17.11 -5.61
C THR A 266 -16.75 16.77 -4.42
N GLY A 267 -16.24 16.79 -3.20
CA GLY A 267 -16.95 16.26 -2.04
C GLY A 267 -17.06 14.73 -2.03
N LYS A 268 -16.55 14.03 -3.07
CA LYS A 268 -16.67 12.56 -3.20
C LYS A 268 -15.53 11.84 -2.49
N PRO A 269 -15.82 10.72 -1.82
CA PRO A 269 -14.81 9.98 -1.09
C PRO A 269 -13.82 9.27 -2.03
N ILE A 270 -12.55 9.24 -1.64
CA ILE A 270 -11.61 8.28 -2.19
C ILE A 270 -11.90 6.96 -1.50
N LYS A 271 -12.21 5.89 -2.26
CA LYS A 271 -12.59 4.58 -1.72
C LYS A 271 -11.43 3.60 -1.74
N PHE A 272 -10.63 3.63 -2.81
CA PHE A 272 -9.49 2.71 -2.97
C PHE A 272 -8.28 3.40 -3.55
N VAL A 273 -7.12 2.80 -3.33
CA VAL A 273 -5.85 3.24 -3.90
C VAL A 273 -5.07 2.06 -4.47
N GLY A 274 -4.54 2.23 -5.66
CA GLY A 274 -3.56 1.31 -6.27
C GLY A 274 -2.15 1.71 -5.84
N THR A 275 -1.45 0.78 -5.19
CA THR A 275 -0.13 0.98 -4.58
C THR A 275 1.01 0.31 -5.35
N GLY A 276 0.76 -0.14 -6.57
CA GLY A 276 1.75 -0.77 -7.43
C GLY A 276 1.13 -1.51 -8.62
N GLU A 277 1.95 -2.14 -9.45
CA GLU A 277 1.52 -2.79 -10.69
C GLU A 277 0.86 -4.16 -10.48
N LYS A 278 1.28 -4.94 -9.47
CA LYS A 278 0.76 -6.28 -9.22
C LYS A 278 -0.73 -6.28 -8.95
N LEU A 279 -1.41 -7.38 -9.31
CA LEU A 279 -2.88 -7.48 -9.25
C LEU A 279 -3.45 -7.53 -7.81
N ASP A 280 -2.63 -7.78 -6.83
CA ASP A 280 -2.98 -7.72 -5.40
C ASP A 280 -2.74 -6.34 -4.77
N MET A 281 -2.05 -5.43 -5.48
CA MET A 281 -1.72 -4.09 -5.00
C MET A 281 -2.87 -3.10 -5.22
N ILE A 282 -3.93 -3.28 -4.47
CA ILE A 282 -5.04 -2.34 -4.28
C ILE A 282 -5.53 -2.47 -2.84
N GLU A 283 -5.77 -1.36 -2.20
CA GLU A 283 -6.24 -1.33 -0.81
C GLU A 283 -7.34 -0.28 -0.60
N PRO A 284 -8.22 -0.43 0.41
CA PRO A 284 -9.13 0.62 0.82
C PRO A 284 -8.36 1.88 1.23
N PHE A 285 -8.92 3.04 0.92
CA PHE A 285 -8.32 4.32 1.32
C PHE A 285 -8.64 4.61 2.78
N HIS A 286 -7.61 4.78 3.59
CA HIS A 286 -7.70 5.13 5.01
C HIS A 286 -7.17 6.55 5.23
N PRO A 287 -8.03 7.57 5.34
CA PRO A 287 -7.61 8.97 5.51
C PRO A 287 -6.65 9.21 6.68
N ASP A 288 -6.89 8.60 7.82
CA ASP A 288 -6.08 8.68 9.03
C ASP A 288 -4.66 8.13 8.84
N ARG A 289 -4.56 6.96 8.20
CA ARG A 289 -3.26 6.35 7.89
C ARG A 289 -2.49 7.16 6.86
N MET A 290 -3.19 7.70 5.87
CA MET A 290 -2.60 8.53 4.84
C MET A 290 -2.08 9.85 5.42
N ALA A 291 -2.84 10.52 6.30
CA ALA A 291 -2.39 11.69 7.04
C ALA A 291 -1.12 11.39 7.86
N SER A 292 -1.10 10.25 8.56
CA SER A 292 0.07 9.81 9.33
C SER A 292 1.29 9.55 8.46
N ARG A 293 1.12 8.97 7.26
CA ARG A 293 2.20 8.78 6.27
C ARG A 293 2.76 10.12 5.78
N ILE A 294 1.88 11.06 5.40
CA ILE A 294 2.25 12.41 4.97
C ILE A 294 3.07 13.13 6.05
N LEU A 295 2.73 12.93 7.32
CA LEU A 295 3.45 13.52 8.45
C LEU A 295 4.71 12.74 8.86
N GLY A 296 5.07 11.68 8.15
CA GLY A 296 6.23 10.83 8.46
C GLY A 296 6.13 10.10 9.80
N MET A 297 4.92 9.92 10.32
CA MET A 297 4.67 9.18 11.57
C MET A 297 4.57 7.67 11.35
N GLY A 298 4.64 7.23 10.09
CA GLY A 298 4.50 5.84 9.70
C GLY A 298 3.04 5.36 9.69
N ASP A 299 2.85 4.12 9.26
CA ASP A 299 1.55 3.46 9.22
C ASP A 299 1.63 2.09 9.89
N MET A 300 1.69 2.12 11.22
CA MET A 300 1.79 0.91 12.02
C MET A 300 0.57 0.00 11.90
N LEU A 301 -0.63 0.56 11.67
CA LEU A 301 -1.86 -0.24 11.55
C LEU A 301 -1.87 -1.04 10.25
N SER A 302 -1.54 -0.41 9.12
CA SER A 302 -1.41 -1.13 7.84
C SER A 302 -0.30 -2.19 7.89
N PHE A 303 0.80 -1.92 8.60
CA PHE A 303 1.86 -2.89 8.81
C PHE A 303 1.36 -4.11 9.62
N ILE A 304 0.64 -3.88 10.71
CA ILE A 304 0.07 -4.94 11.55
C ILE A 304 -0.96 -5.75 10.75
N GLU A 305 -1.84 -5.11 9.99
CA GLU A 305 -2.83 -5.80 9.16
C GLU A 305 -2.19 -6.65 8.05
N LYS A 306 -1.19 -6.11 7.35
CA LYS A 306 -0.43 -6.89 6.35
C LYS A 306 0.31 -8.06 7.00
N ALA A 307 0.91 -7.85 8.15
CA ALA A 307 1.54 -8.92 8.91
C ALA A 307 0.52 -9.99 9.32
N GLN A 308 -0.66 -9.61 9.80
CA GLN A 308 -1.72 -10.55 10.17
C GLN A 308 -2.29 -11.33 8.98
N GLN A 309 -2.44 -10.69 7.81
CA GLN A 309 -2.91 -11.39 6.59
C GLN A 309 -1.91 -12.40 6.05
N THR A 310 -0.63 -12.20 6.33
CA THR A 310 0.45 -13.10 5.87
C THR A 310 0.76 -14.19 6.92
N TYR A 311 0.34 -13.99 8.16
CA TYR A 311 0.61 -14.89 9.28
C TYR A 311 -0.55 -15.90 9.42
N ASP A 312 -0.26 -17.15 9.08
CA ASP A 312 -1.11 -18.27 9.49
C ASP A 312 -0.86 -18.55 10.98
N GLU A 313 -1.87 -18.29 11.84
CA GLU A 313 -1.80 -18.49 13.28
C GLU A 313 -1.33 -19.91 13.66
N ASN A 314 -1.69 -20.91 12.86
CA ASN A 314 -1.26 -22.29 13.05
C ASN A 314 0.24 -22.49 12.77
N GLN A 315 0.80 -21.75 11.81
CA GLN A 315 2.23 -21.81 11.51
C GLN A 315 3.05 -21.04 12.59
N ALA A 316 2.52 -19.92 13.07
CA ALA A 316 3.14 -19.16 14.15
C ALA A 316 3.25 -19.98 15.44
N ALA A 317 2.17 -20.68 15.85
CA ALA A 317 2.17 -21.54 17.02
C ALA A 317 3.16 -22.72 16.87
N LYS A 318 3.22 -23.34 15.70
CA LYS A 318 4.18 -24.41 15.39
C LYS A 318 5.64 -23.92 15.43
N LEU A 319 5.88 -22.72 14.90
CA LEU A 319 7.20 -22.10 14.91
C LEU A 319 7.63 -21.75 16.35
N GLU A 320 6.74 -21.17 17.15
CA GLU A 320 7.00 -20.88 18.56
C GLU A 320 7.33 -22.14 19.35
N GLU A 321 6.59 -23.24 19.11
CA GLU A 321 6.87 -24.54 19.72
C GLU A 321 8.23 -25.10 19.29
N LYS A 322 8.58 -25.00 18.00
CA LYS A 322 9.89 -25.43 17.46
C LYS A 322 11.03 -24.58 18.00
N LEU A 323 10.83 -23.25 18.12
CA LEU A 323 11.77 -22.31 18.73
C LEU A 323 12.02 -22.67 20.21
N ARG A 324 10.94 -22.93 20.96
CA ARG A 324 11.01 -23.33 22.37
C ARG A 324 11.73 -24.65 22.57
N LYS A 325 11.55 -25.62 21.62
CA LYS A 325 12.21 -26.92 21.62
C LYS A 325 13.61 -26.89 20.96
N ASN A 326 14.10 -25.73 20.51
CA ASN A 326 15.42 -25.57 19.86
C ASN A 326 15.62 -26.50 18.65
N ARG A 327 14.56 -26.72 17.86
CA ARG A 327 14.52 -27.62 16.69
C ARG A 327 14.29 -26.87 15.37
N LEU A 328 14.95 -25.73 15.21
CA LEU A 328 14.87 -24.97 13.96
C LEU A 328 15.60 -25.73 12.85
N THR A 329 14.94 -25.93 11.70
CA THR A 329 15.46 -26.64 10.53
C THR A 329 15.72 -25.69 9.36
N LEU A 330 16.46 -26.12 8.35
CA LEU A 330 16.61 -25.38 7.09
C LEU A 330 15.29 -25.30 6.32
N GLN A 331 14.37 -26.23 6.54
CA GLN A 331 13.01 -26.16 5.97
C GLN A 331 12.23 -24.99 6.60
N ASP A 332 12.31 -24.83 7.93
CA ASP A 332 11.68 -23.68 8.61
C ASP A 332 12.30 -22.35 8.17
N TYR A 333 13.61 -22.31 7.93
CA TYR A 333 14.30 -21.15 7.39
C TYR A 333 13.82 -20.78 5.99
N TYR A 334 13.64 -21.79 5.13
CA TYR A 334 13.08 -21.61 3.79
C TYR A 334 11.65 -21.07 3.83
N GLU A 335 10.79 -21.63 4.69
CA GLU A 335 9.42 -21.17 4.86
C GLU A 335 9.37 -19.71 5.33
N GLN A 336 10.26 -19.30 6.23
CA GLN A 336 10.39 -17.89 6.65
C GLN A 336 10.84 -16.98 5.51
N LEU A 337 11.80 -17.41 4.67
CA LEU A 337 12.21 -16.65 3.50
C LEU A 337 11.06 -16.47 2.49
N GLN A 338 10.26 -17.51 2.27
CA GLN A 338 9.07 -17.45 1.42
C GLN A 338 8.03 -16.48 1.99
N GLN A 339 7.80 -16.49 3.30
CA GLN A 339 6.90 -15.54 3.96
C GLN A 339 7.38 -14.10 3.81
N LEU A 340 8.68 -13.83 4.01
CA LEU A 340 9.27 -12.51 3.78
C LEU A 340 9.08 -12.04 2.33
N ARG A 341 9.27 -12.93 1.37
CA ARG A 341 9.04 -12.63 -0.05
C ARG A 341 7.57 -12.35 -0.36
N ASN A 342 6.65 -13.07 0.27
CA ASN A 342 5.19 -12.91 0.11
C ASN A 342 4.65 -11.65 0.82
N MET A 343 5.36 -11.11 1.83
CA MET A 343 5.00 -9.85 2.49
C MET A 343 5.20 -8.62 1.58
N GLY A 344 5.78 -8.78 0.40
CA GLY A 344 6.01 -7.73 -0.57
C GLY A 344 7.40 -7.10 -0.46
N ASP A 345 7.60 -6.01 -1.21
CA ASP A 345 8.87 -5.30 -1.24
C ASP A 345 9.19 -4.72 0.15
N LEU A 346 10.35 -5.08 0.69
CA LEU A 346 10.83 -4.59 1.99
C LEU A 346 10.95 -3.06 2.03
N SER A 347 11.11 -2.41 0.88
CA SER A 347 11.06 -0.96 0.76
C SER A 347 9.68 -0.41 1.14
N GLN A 348 8.60 -1.13 0.83
CA GLN A 348 7.25 -0.79 1.26
C GLN A 348 7.06 -0.98 2.76
N ILE A 349 7.58 -2.08 3.32
CA ILE A 349 7.57 -2.32 4.77
C ILE A 349 8.36 -1.24 5.51
N ALA A 350 9.55 -0.90 5.02
CA ALA A 350 10.37 0.17 5.56
C ALA A 350 9.66 1.54 5.53
N SER A 351 8.87 1.80 4.48
CA SER A 351 8.09 3.05 4.36
C SER A 351 6.94 3.16 5.37
N MET A 352 6.44 2.03 5.88
CA MET A 352 5.38 1.99 6.90
C MET A 352 5.92 2.16 8.32
N MET A 353 7.22 1.96 8.53
CA MET A 353 7.84 2.08 9.86
C MET A 353 8.19 3.52 10.21
N PRO A 354 7.88 4.00 11.42
CA PRO A 354 8.17 5.37 11.82
C PRO A 354 9.65 5.63 12.09
N GLY A 355 10.15 6.79 11.66
CA GLY A 355 11.41 7.37 12.13
C GLY A 355 12.70 6.76 11.57
N ALA A 356 13.72 6.63 12.41
CA ALA A 356 15.07 6.20 12.02
C ALA A 356 15.13 4.71 11.60
N LEU A 357 14.23 3.87 12.13
CA LEU A 357 14.20 2.44 11.84
C LEU A 357 13.78 2.18 10.39
N GLY A 358 12.75 2.88 9.92
CA GLY A 358 12.31 2.80 8.51
C GLY A 358 13.38 3.26 7.54
N ARG A 359 14.13 4.32 7.86
CA ARG A 359 15.25 4.80 7.05
C ARG A 359 16.44 3.86 7.02
N GLN A 360 16.74 3.16 8.12
CA GLN A 360 17.79 2.15 8.16
C GLN A 360 17.43 0.91 7.34
N MET A 361 16.16 0.50 7.36
CA MET A 361 15.67 -0.63 6.56
C MET A 361 15.53 -0.27 5.07
N ALA A 362 15.13 0.95 4.73
CA ALA A 362 15.04 1.42 3.34
C ALA A 362 16.42 1.50 2.65
N GLY A 363 17.52 1.65 3.42
CA GLY A 363 18.90 1.58 2.91
C GLY A 363 19.47 0.16 2.81
N ALA A 364 18.77 -0.85 3.32
CA ALA A 364 19.16 -2.24 3.20
C ALA A 364 18.54 -2.80 1.90
N THR A 365 19.24 -2.68 0.80
CA THR A 365 18.90 -3.41 -0.42
C THR A 365 19.11 -4.89 -0.15
N ILE A 366 18.02 -5.65 -0.03
CA ILE A 366 18.13 -7.10 -0.09
C ILE A 366 18.47 -7.44 -1.53
N ASP A 367 19.61 -8.06 -1.72
CA ASP A 367 19.98 -8.58 -3.03
C ASP A 367 19.06 -9.76 -3.36
N ASP A 368 18.06 -9.51 -4.24
CA ASP A 368 17.14 -10.54 -4.71
C ASP A 368 17.88 -11.77 -5.27
N LYS A 369 19.11 -11.57 -5.81
CA LYS A 369 19.96 -12.67 -6.25
C LYS A 369 20.48 -13.49 -5.07
N ALA A 370 20.83 -12.86 -3.96
CA ALA A 370 21.31 -13.57 -2.77
C ALA A 370 20.17 -14.41 -2.15
N LEU A 371 18.93 -13.90 -2.15
CA LEU A 371 17.74 -14.66 -1.74
C LEU A 371 17.49 -15.84 -2.68
N ALA A 372 17.51 -15.62 -4.00
CA ALA A 372 17.31 -16.67 -4.99
C ALA A 372 18.39 -17.77 -4.89
N HIS A 373 19.65 -17.38 -4.64
CA HIS A 373 20.76 -18.35 -4.42
C HIS A 373 20.53 -19.17 -3.15
N THR A 374 20.09 -18.54 -2.06
CA THR A 374 19.77 -19.23 -0.80
C THR A 374 18.63 -20.24 -1.00
N GLU A 375 17.58 -19.85 -1.69
CA GLU A 375 16.46 -20.69 -2.05
C GLU A 375 16.90 -21.89 -2.92
N ALA A 376 17.69 -21.66 -3.97
CA ALA A 376 18.21 -22.68 -4.86
C ALA A 376 19.07 -23.72 -4.12
N ILE A 377 19.91 -23.26 -3.17
CA ILE A 377 20.72 -24.17 -2.35
C ILE A 377 19.82 -25.07 -1.50
N ILE A 378 18.82 -24.51 -0.80
CA ILE A 378 17.93 -25.27 0.07
C ILE A 378 17.08 -26.24 -0.73
N LEU A 379 16.54 -25.81 -1.89
CA LEU A 379 15.75 -26.67 -2.78
C LEU A 379 16.58 -27.81 -3.40
N SER A 380 17.89 -27.66 -3.57
CA SER A 380 18.79 -28.71 -4.03
C SER A 380 19.14 -29.75 -2.95
N MET A 381 18.72 -29.53 -1.70
CA MET A 381 18.86 -30.47 -0.60
C MET A 381 17.67 -31.46 -0.59
N THR A 382 17.91 -32.69 -0.15
CA THR A 382 16.83 -33.64 0.15
C THR A 382 16.05 -33.22 1.40
N PRO A 383 14.79 -33.64 1.60
CA PRO A 383 14.03 -33.34 2.81
C PRO A 383 14.80 -33.68 4.11
N LEU A 384 15.46 -34.82 4.15
CA LEU A 384 16.24 -35.23 5.31
C LEU A 384 17.45 -34.33 5.58
N GLU A 385 18.07 -33.77 4.53
CA GLU A 385 19.19 -32.84 4.67
C GLU A 385 18.73 -31.45 5.14
N ARG A 386 17.51 -31.03 4.78
CA ARG A 386 16.89 -29.78 5.25
C ARG A 386 16.50 -29.89 6.73
N GLU A 387 16.01 -31.06 7.15
CA GLU A 387 15.65 -31.30 8.54
C GLU A 387 16.89 -31.50 9.44
N ASN A 388 17.94 -32.13 8.91
CA ASN A 388 19.13 -32.44 9.67
C ASN A 388 20.42 -32.02 8.95
N PRO A 389 20.81 -30.74 9.01
CA PRO A 389 21.98 -30.20 8.32
C PRO A 389 23.31 -30.84 8.75
N GLN A 390 23.34 -31.50 9.91
CA GLN A 390 24.56 -32.16 10.44
C GLN A 390 25.02 -33.36 9.59
N ILE A 391 24.14 -33.92 8.75
CA ILE A 391 24.50 -35.03 7.85
C ILE A 391 25.25 -34.57 6.58
N LEU A 392 25.40 -33.24 6.37
CA LEU A 392 25.99 -32.66 5.17
C LEU A 392 27.53 -32.81 5.15
N ASN A 393 28.00 -33.90 4.59
CA ASN A 393 29.42 -34.13 4.35
C ASN A 393 29.91 -33.45 3.04
N ALA A 394 31.20 -33.51 2.77
CA ALA A 394 31.80 -32.86 1.60
C ALA A 394 31.23 -33.33 0.26
N SER A 395 30.86 -34.61 0.13
CA SER A 395 30.26 -35.16 -1.09
C SER A 395 28.85 -34.63 -1.33
N ARG A 396 28.03 -34.54 -0.27
CA ARG A 396 26.66 -33.97 -0.34
C ARG A 396 26.70 -32.49 -0.66
N LYS A 397 27.61 -31.72 -0.04
CA LYS A 397 27.79 -30.28 -0.35
C LYS A 397 28.18 -30.06 -1.81
N LYS A 398 29.08 -30.89 -2.39
CA LYS A 398 29.41 -30.82 -3.82
C LYS A 398 28.20 -31.10 -4.73
N ARG A 399 27.39 -32.13 -4.39
CA ARG A 399 26.18 -32.43 -5.14
C ARG A 399 25.15 -31.29 -5.08
N ILE A 400 24.94 -30.69 -3.90
CA ILE A 400 24.02 -29.57 -3.71
C ILE A 400 24.50 -28.35 -4.52
N ALA A 401 25.78 -28.02 -4.44
CA ALA A 401 26.38 -26.92 -5.20
C ALA A 401 26.21 -27.12 -6.71
N ALA A 402 26.50 -28.33 -7.22
CA ALA A 402 26.29 -28.66 -8.62
C ALA A 402 24.80 -28.58 -9.04
N GLY A 403 23.87 -28.99 -8.15
CA GLY A 403 22.43 -28.96 -8.41
C GLY A 403 21.84 -27.55 -8.51
N CYS A 404 22.42 -26.56 -7.82
CA CYS A 404 21.97 -25.16 -7.86
C CYS A 404 22.84 -24.26 -8.74
N GLY A 405 23.89 -24.80 -9.37
CA GLY A 405 24.79 -24.00 -10.22
C GLY A 405 25.70 -23.02 -9.46
N LEU A 406 25.95 -23.29 -8.17
CA LEU A 406 26.75 -22.45 -7.28
C LEU A 406 27.99 -23.20 -6.78
N GLU A 407 28.85 -22.52 -6.01
CA GLU A 407 30.04 -23.11 -5.45
C GLU A 407 29.81 -23.73 -4.06
N VAL A 408 30.66 -24.68 -3.66
CA VAL A 408 30.61 -25.28 -2.31
C VAL A 408 30.81 -24.22 -1.21
N VAL A 409 31.51 -23.13 -1.54
CA VAL A 409 31.71 -21.99 -0.64
C VAL A 409 30.38 -21.33 -0.27
N ASP A 410 29.44 -21.22 -1.24
CA ASP A 410 28.12 -20.60 -1.00
C ASP A 410 27.25 -21.51 -0.11
N VAL A 411 27.28 -22.82 -0.32
CA VAL A 411 26.64 -23.79 0.56
C VAL A 411 27.18 -23.69 2.01
N ASN A 412 28.50 -23.57 2.16
CA ASN A 412 29.09 -23.42 3.49
C ASN A 412 28.75 -22.08 4.14
N ARG A 413 28.62 -21.00 3.33
CA ARG A 413 28.19 -19.68 3.81
C ARG A 413 26.77 -19.75 4.38
N LEU A 414 25.85 -20.37 3.65
CA LEU A 414 24.47 -20.56 4.11
C LEU A 414 24.41 -21.36 5.40
N LEU A 415 25.12 -22.47 5.49
CA LEU A 415 25.15 -23.31 6.71
C LEU A 415 25.67 -22.52 7.91
N LYS A 416 26.72 -21.73 7.73
CA LYS A 416 27.27 -20.88 8.79
C LYS A 416 26.30 -19.78 9.23
N GLN A 417 25.56 -19.17 8.29
CA GLN A 417 24.52 -18.20 8.60
C GLN A 417 23.40 -18.85 9.41
N PHE A 418 22.96 -20.03 9.01
CA PHE A 418 21.95 -20.79 9.71
C PHE A 418 22.36 -21.19 11.14
N GLU A 419 23.61 -21.64 11.33
CA GLU A 419 24.17 -21.92 12.68
C GLU A 419 24.20 -20.67 13.55
N MET A 420 24.60 -19.51 13.02
CA MET A 420 24.58 -18.25 13.76
C MET A 420 23.15 -17.86 14.17
N MET A 421 22.17 -18.03 13.27
CA MET A 421 20.77 -17.78 13.58
C MET A 421 20.25 -18.71 14.67
N GLN A 422 20.53 -20.02 14.62
CA GLN A 422 20.18 -20.98 15.66
C GLN A 422 20.81 -20.59 17.03
N ALA A 423 22.07 -20.14 17.04
CA ALA A 423 22.75 -19.70 18.25
C ALA A 423 22.09 -18.44 18.86
N MET A 424 21.73 -17.46 18.02
CA MET A 424 21.00 -16.26 18.46
C MET A 424 19.62 -16.62 19.04
N THR A 425 18.88 -17.47 18.36
CA THR A 425 17.55 -17.93 18.81
C THR A 425 17.63 -18.65 20.17
N LYS A 426 18.65 -19.47 20.36
CA LYS A 426 18.91 -20.16 21.63
C LYS A 426 19.18 -19.19 22.78
N GLN A 427 19.88 -18.09 22.52
CA GLN A 427 20.13 -17.04 23.52
C GLN A 427 18.85 -16.29 23.90
N PHE A 428 17.96 -16.02 22.93
CA PHE A 428 16.67 -15.36 23.19
C PHE A 428 15.68 -16.26 23.94
N ALA A 429 15.59 -17.54 23.59
CA ALA A 429 14.73 -18.51 24.27
C ALA A 429 15.14 -18.78 25.73
N GLY A 430 16.42 -18.57 26.04
CA GLY A 430 16.96 -18.74 27.42
C GLY A 430 16.76 -17.55 28.37
N GLY A 431 16.03 -16.50 27.96
CA GLY A 431 15.70 -15.33 28.80
C GLY A 431 16.88 -14.44 29.18
N LYS A 432 18.09 -14.69 28.66
CA LYS A 432 19.29 -13.89 28.94
C LYS A 432 19.61 -12.98 27.78
N MET A 433 19.10 -11.73 27.81
CA MET A 433 19.55 -10.69 26.89
C MET A 433 21.07 -10.55 26.92
N PRO A 434 21.76 -10.53 25.74
CA PRO A 434 23.19 -10.28 25.67
C PRO A 434 23.57 -8.98 26.39
N LYS A 435 24.65 -8.97 27.14
CA LYS A 435 25.12 -7.79 27.90
C LYS A 435 25.34 -6.56 26.99
N SER A 436 25.63 -6.75 25.71
CA SER A 436 25.75 -5.69 24.69
C SER A 436 24.41 -4.98 24.43
N MET A 437 23.30 -5.72 24.31
CA MET A 437 21.97 -5.16 24.06
C MET A 437 21.36 -4.53 25.33
N ARG A 438 21.67 -5.07 26.51
CA ARG A 438 21.31 -4.49 27.82
C ARG A 438 22.02 -3.14 28.06
N ARG A 439 23.22 -2.95 27.51
CA ARG A 439 23.95 -1.66 27.52
C ARG A 439 23.31 -0.62 26.57
N LEU A 440 22.69 -1.06 25.47
CA LEU A 440 22.01 -0.17 24.51
C LEU A 440 20.67 0.34 25.04
N MET A 441 19.92 -0.51 25.77
CA MET A 441 18.63 -0.15 26.39
C MET A 441 18.76 0.49 27.80
N GLY A 442 19.92 0.40 28.44
CA GLY A 442 20.13 0.72 29.86
C GLY A 442 20.88 2.02 30.14
N LYS A 443 20.94 3.01 29.25
CA LYS A 443 21.45 4.35 29.57
C LYS A 443 20.45 5.44 29.22
N LYS A 444 19.57 5.76 30.17
CA LYS A 444 19.05 7.12 30.34
C LYS A 444 20.25 8.03 30.69
N GLY A 445 20.46 9.05 29.86
CA GLY A 445 21.29 10.21 30.19
C GLY A 445 22.76 10.13 29.82
N GLY A 446 23.19 10.91 28.82
CA GLY A 446 24.60 11.26 28.64
C GLY A 446 25.03 11.34 27.16
N LYS A 447 25.37 12.54 26.79
CA LYS A 447 25.94 12.99 25.51
C LYS A 447 27.05 12.07 24.97
N GLY A 448 27.06 11.90 23.65
CA GLY A 448 28.26 11.88 22.85
C GLY A 448 28.68 10.52 22.30
N MET A 449 28.94 10.54 21.01
CA MET A 449 29.77 9.69 20.15
C MET A 449 29.04 8.68 19.27
N LEU A 450 28.62 9.20 18.12
CA LEU A 450 28.51 8.45 16.86
C LEU A 450 29.95 8.17 16.35
N GLY A 451 30.23 6.92 16.10
CA GLY A 451 31.48 6.53 15.44
C GLY A 451 31.82 5.07 15.75
N GLY A 452 31.05 4.12 15.23
CA GLY A 452 31.40 2.71 15.31
C GLY A 452 30.55 1.91 14.32
N LYS A 453 31.18 1.39 13.27
CA LYS A 453 30.57 0.43 12.34
C LYS A 453 29.93 -0.70 13.13
N MET A 454 28.61 -0.82 13.05
CA MET A 454 27.93 -2.06 13.44
C MET A 454 28.32 -3.16 12.45
N PRO A 455 28.67 -4.37 12.93
CA PRO A 455 28.76 -5.52 12.05
C PRO A 455 27.39 -5.78 11.48
N GLY A 456 27.29 -5.85 10.14
CA GLY A 456 26.04 -6.05 9.43
C GLY A 456 25.31 -7.28 9.91
N LEU A 457 24.01 -7.16 10.01
CA LEU A 457 23.10 -8.30 10.03
C LEU A 457 23.39 -9.16 8.80
N PRO A 458 23.53 -10.47 8.94
CA PRO A 458 23.78 -11.33 7.80
C PRO A 458 22.47 -11.55 7.05
N PHE A 459 22.26 -10.75 6.03
CA PHE A 459 21.37 -11.05 4.91
C PHE A 459 22.17 -10.90 3.62
#